data_b92e649cb5e80581ec42224ffcd9c9ff
#
_entry.id   b92e649cb5e80581ec42224ffcd9c9ff
#
_cell.length_a   1.000
_cell.length_b   1.000
_cell.length_c   1.000
_cell.angle_alpha   90.00
_cell.angle_beta   90.00
_cell.angle_gamma   90.00
#
_symmetry.space_group_name_H-M   'P 1'
#
loop_
_entity.id
_entity.type
_entity.pdbx_description
1 polymer ?
#
loop_
_entity_poly.entity_id
_entity_poly.type
_entity_poly.pdbx_seq_one_letter_code
_entity_poly.pdbx_strand_id
1 'polypeptide(L)' 'MRLKEGKNNRTYVVEKIQIELNLERRLEALGLTEGSKITILNNDKKGAMTVKFRGTRFALGKRIADNIFVKEEAA' A
#
# COMPACT_ATOMS: atom_id res chain seq x y z
N MET A 1 -2.52 -5.16 -10.04
CA MET A 1 -2.90 -3.72 -10.08
C MET A 1 -2.00 -2.91 -9.16
N ARG A 2 -1.94 -1.63 -9.37
CA ARG A 2 -1.18 -0.75 -8.47
C ARG A 2 -2.05 -0.34 -7.29
N LEU A 3 -1.41 -0.15 -6.14
CA LEU A 3 -2.12 0.23 -4.92
C LEU A 3 -2.94 1.52 -5.11
N LYS A 4 -2.43 2.48 -5.88
CA LYS A 4 -3.14 3.74 -6.13
C LYS A 4 -4.49 3.56 -6.82
N GLU A 5 -4.71 2.42 -7.46
CA GLU A 5 -5.97 2.10 -8.14
C GLU A 5 -6.97 1.41 -7.22
N GLY A 6 -6.58 1.14 -5.99
CA GLY A 6 -7.42 0.44 -5.03
C GLY A 6 -8.60 1.27 -4.56
N LYS A 7 -9.63 0.58 -4.14
CA LYS A 7 -10.88 1.19 -3.67
C LYS A 7 -10.91 1.32 -2.15
N ASN A 8 -11.60 2.36 -1.68
CA ASN A 8 -11.78 2.58 -0.25
C ASN A 8 -12.43 1.37 0.43
N ASN A 9 -11.98 1.10 1.64
CA ASN A 9 -12.51 0.03 2.50
C ASN A 9 -12.28 -1.38 1.95
N ARG A 10 -11.35 -1.53 1.02
CA ARG A 10 -10.97 -2.84 0.51
C ARG A 10 -9.59 -3.23 0.98
N THR A 11 -9.40 -4.53 1.16
CA THR A 11 -8.11 -5.11 1.57
C THR A 11 -7.46 -5.78 0.39
N TYR A 12 -6.17 -5.53 0.24
CA TYR A 12 -5.35 -6.08 -0.83
C TYR A 12 -4.13 -6.78 -0.26
N VAL A 13 -3.53 -7.66 -1.05
CA VAL A 13 -2.29 -8.33 -0.69
C VAL A 13 -1.18 -7.73 -1.54
N VAL A 14 -0.09 -7.33 -0.92
CA VAL A 14 1.07 -6.77 -1.62
C VAL A 14 1.78 -7.87 -2.39
N GLU A 15 1.89 -7.69 -3.71
CA GLU A 15 2.59 -8.63 -4.58
C GLU A 15 4.03 -8.21 -4.83
N LYS A 16 4.26 -6.91 -5.01
CA LYS A 16 5.58 -6.40 -5.38
C LYS A 16 5.69 -4.93 -5.02
N ILE A 17 6.87 -4.55 -4.55
CA ILE A 17 7.19 -3.15 -4.25
C ILE A 17 8.36 -2.76 -5.13
N GLN A 18 8.15 -1.78 -6.02
CA GLN A 18 9.18 -1.29 -6.95
C GLN A 18 9.52 0.15 -6.66
N ILE A 19 10.23 0.37 -5.56
CA ILE A 19 10.67 1.71 -5.17
C ILE A 19 12.14 1.69 -4.86
N GLU A 20 12.70 2.87 -4.66
CA GLU A 20 14.09 3.01 -4.24
C GLU A 20 14.36 2.14 -3.00
N LEU A 21 15.54 1.52 -2.96
CA LEU A 21 15.91 0.58 -1.91
C LEU A 21 15.76 1.16 -0.49
N ASN A 22 16.15 2.41 -0.31
CA ASN A 22 16.04 3.03 1.02
C ASN A 22 14.60 3.16 1.48
N LEU A 23 13.69 3.51 0.57
CA LEU A 23 12.26 3.59 0.87
C LEU A 23 11.68 2.20 1.10
N GLU A 24 12.09 1.22 0.32
CA GLU A 24 11.66 -0.16 0.49
C GLU A 24 12.03 -0.67 1.87
N ARG A 25 13.26 -0.42 2.31
CA ARG A 25 13.71 -0.82 3.64
C ARG A 25 12.93 -0.14 4.75
N ARG A 26 12.57 1.13 4.57
CA ARG A 26 11.72 1.84 5.52
C ARG A 26 10.35 1.21 5.64
N LEU A 27 9.76 0.85 4.50
CA LEU A 27 8.45 0.19 4.50
C LEU A 27 8.54 -1.19 5.15
N GLU A 28 9.60 -1.94 4.88
CA GLU A 28 9.84 -3.24 5.52
C GLU A 28 9.96 -3.09 7.05
N ALA A 29 10.67 -2.07 7.51
CA ALA A 29 10.81 -1.80 8.94
C ALA A 29 9.45 -1.48 9.60
N LEU A 30 8.53 -0.90 8.84
CA LEU A 30 7.17 -0.65 9.30
C LEU A 30 6.26 -1.86 9.15
N GLY A 31 6.74 -2.92 8.51
CA GLY A 31 5.99 -4.15 8.34
C GLY A 31 5.32 -4.33 6.99
N LEU A 32 5.57 -3.44 6.04
CA LEU A 32 5.02 -3.57 4.69
C LEU A 32 5.99 -4.31 3.79
N THR A 33 5.68 -5.55 3.49
CA THR A 33 6.49 -6.41 2.65
C THR A 33 5.59 -7.17 1.67
N GLU A 34 6.21 -7.90 0.75
CA GLU A 34 5.44 -8.78 -0.14
C GLU A 34 4.67 -9.79 0.70
N GLY A 35 3.42 -10.00 0.36
CA GLY A 35 2.52 -10.87 1.11
C GLY A 35 1.75 -10.17 2.23
N SER A 36 2.11 -8.92 2.55
CA SER A 36 1.39 -8.15 3.57
C SER A 36 -0.01 -7.78 3.11
N LYS A 37 -0.95 -7.76 4.05
CA LYS A 37 -2.30 -7.27 3.77
C LYS A 37 -2.36 -5.78 4.06
N ILE A 38 -2.95 -5.04 3.16
CA ILE A 38 -3.09 -3.59 3.27
C ILE A 38 -4.53 -3.20 2.98
N THR A 39 -5.12 -2.42 3.85
CA THR A 39 -6.49 -1.92 3.68
C THR A 39 -6.45 -0.46 3.31
N ILE A 40 -7.17 -0.07 2.28
CA ILE A 40 -7.28 1.32 1.89
C ILE A 40 -8.40 1.97 2.68
N LEU A 41 -8.06 2.99 3.46
CA LEU A 41 -9.04 3.73 4.25
C LEU A 41 -9.59 4.92 3.48
N ASN A 42 -8.73 5.62 2.76
CA ASN A 42 -9.12 6.74 1.94
C ASN A 42 -8.13 6.91 0.79
N ASN A 43 -8.64 6.83 -0.42
CA ASN A 43 -7.85 7.04 -1.62
C ASN A 43 -8.21 8.41 -2.21
N ASP A 44 -7.49 9.44 -1.79
CA ASP A 44 -7.62 10.77 -2.37
C ASP A 44 -6.80 10.82 -3.65
N LYS A 45 -7.47 10.84 -4.77
CA LYS A 45 -6.80 10.85 -6.08
C LYS A 45 -5.94 12.07 -6.33
N LYS A 46 -6.10 13.13 -5.54
CA LYS A 46 -5.32 14.35 -5.67
C LYS A 46 -4.14 14.44 -4.73
N GLY A 47 -4.06 13.58 -3.75
CA GLY A 47 -3.05 13.64 -2.71
C GLY A 47 -2.61 12.28 -2.24
N ALA A 48 -2.20 12.20 -0.98
CA ALA A 48 -1.79 10.96 -0.36
C ALA A 48 -3.00 10.07 -0.11
N MET A 49 -2.80 8.76 -0.16
CA MET A 49 -3.84 7.84 0.27
C MET A 49 -3.55 7.36 1.69
N THR A 50 -4.61 7.17 2.46
CA THR A 50 -4.50 6.64 3.81
C THR A 50 -4.74 5.14 3.77
N VAL A 51 -3.80 4.40 4.33
CA VAL A 51 -3.87 2.94 4.37
C VAL A 51 -3.68 2.44 5.79
N LYS A 52 -4.08 1.20 6.02
CA LYS A 52 -3.88 0.55 7.30
C LYS A 52 -3.21 -0.80 7.05
N PHE A 53 -2.12 -1.05 7.74
CA PHE A 53 -1.52 -2.38 7.77
C PHE A 53 -0.90 -2.61 9.14
N ARG A 54 -0.97 -3.86 9.59
CA ARG A 54 -0.49 -4.27 10.91
C ARG A 54 -1.10 -3.45 12.06
N GLY A 55 -2.35 -3.04 11.88
CA GLY A 55 -3.08 -2.28 12.92
C GLY A 55 -2.73 -0.80 13.00
N THR A 56 -1.90 -0.29 12.11
CA THR A 56 -1.45 1.10 12.12
C THR A 56 -1.84 1.81 10.83
N ARG A 57 -2.23 3.07 10.95
CA ARG A 57 -2.56 3.91 9.80
C ARG A 57 -1.34 4.63 9.28
N PHE A 58 -1.23 4.70 7.96
CA PHE A 58 -0.15 5.42 7.29
C PHE A 58 -0.71 6.23 6.14
N ALA A 59 -0.10 7.38 5.87
CA ALA A 59 -0.37 8.14 4.66
C ALA A 59 0.75 7.84 3.66
N LEU A 60 0.38 7.35 2.48
CA LEU A 60 1.32 7.05 1.40
C LEU A 60 1.15 8.07 0.29
N GLY A 61 2.25 8.67 -0.15
CA GLY A 61 2.21 9.56 -1.29
C GLY A 61 1.89 8.80 -2.57
N LYS A 62 1.38 9.50 -3.56
CA LYS A 62 1.02 8.92 -4.85
C LYS A 62 2.15 8.16 -5.51
N ARG A 63 3.36 8.70 -5.45
CA ARG A 63 4.52 8.08 -6.07
C ARG A 63 4.81 6.71 -5.47
N ILE A 64 4.69 6.61 -4.16
CA ILE A 64 4.89 5.33 -3.47
C ILE A 64 3.76 4.36 -3.85
N ALA A 65 2.52 4.81 -3.74
CA ALA A 65 1.36 3.98 -4.06
C ALA A 65 1.35 3.53 -5.53
N ASP A 66 1.91 4.34 -6.44
CA ASP A 66 2.02 4.00 -7.85
C ASP A 66 3.01 2.86 -8.11
N ASN A 67 3.92 2.62 -7.19
CA ASN A 67 4.98 1.62 -7.34
C ASN A 67 4.81 0.42 -6.41
N ILE A 68 3.66 0.29 -5.79
CA ILE A 68 3.29 -0.89 -5.02
C ILE A 68 2.24 -1.64 -5.81
N PHE A 69 2.51 -2.90 -6.12
CA PHE A 69 1.60 -3.75 -6.86
C PHE A 69 0.87 -4.68 -5.90
N VAL A 70 -0.43 -4.77 -6.05
CA VAL A 70 -1.28 -5.53 -5.16
C VAL A 70 -2.29 -6.37 -5.95
N LYS A 71 -2.88 -7.34 -5.26
CA LYS A 71 -4.01 -8.10 -5.77
C LYS A 71 -5.12 -8.10 -4.73
N GLU A 72 -6.36 -8.30 -5.17
CA GLU A 72 -7.47 -8.41 -4.24
C GLU A 72 -7.27 -9.61 -3.32
N GLU A 73 -7.61 -9.43 -2.05
CA GLU A 73 -7.58 -10.54 -1.12
C GLU A 73 -8.67 -11.54 -1.50
N ALA A 74 -8.30 -12.79 -1.69
CA ALA A 74 -9.26 -13.83 -1.96
C ALA A 74 -10.11 -14.07 -0.73
N ALA A 75 -11.41 -14.08 -0.90
CA ALA A 75 -12.34 -14.31 0.18
C ALA A 75 -12.30 -15.78 0.64
#